data_cc67afc9e09c0eeb65524a8581b8b641
#
_entry.id   cc67afc9e09c0eeb65524a8581b8b641
#
_cell.length_a   1.000
_cell.length_b   1.000
_cell.length_c   1.000
_cell.angle_alpha   90.00
_cell.angle_beta   90.00
_cell.angle_gamma   90.00
#
_symmetry.space_group_name_H-M   'P 1'
#
loop_
_entity.id
_entity.type
_entity.pdbx_description
1 polymer ?
#
loop_
_entity_poly.entity_id
_entity_poly.type
_entity_poly.pdbx_seq_one_letter_code
_entity_poly.pdbx_strand_id
1 'polypeptide(L)'
;MPAGAASLYIAKLTDENGESTPIAAAFVYDSDDTRTYAHAAASFEHRRLSAGIPVVTNFILDAKRKGLKYIDLFGIAPEDQPDHEWAGFTKFKKSFGGESVEYPGTWDVPVSSLGYRAYTLAYKARPAVRDAVSKAKAKVQSFRSR
;
A
#
# COMPACT_ATOMS: atom_id res chain seq x y z
N MET A 1 -10.87 -2.57 18.14
CA MET A 1 -9.42 -2.33 18.39
C MET A 1 -9.29 -1.49 19.64
N PRO A 2 -8.35 -1.76 20.55
CA PRO A 2 -8.10 -0.89 21.69
C PRO A 2 -7.69 0.52 21.21
N ALA A 3 -8.01 1.56 22.01
CA ALA A 3 -7.62 2.92 21.69
C ALA A 3 -6.09 3.03 21.59
N GLY A 4 -5.58 3.63 20.51
CA GLY A 4 -4.15 3.73 20.24
C GLY A 4 -3.52 2.61 19.42
N ALA A 5 -4.32 1.62 18.96
CA ALA A 5 -3.82 0.54 18.10
C ALA A 5 -3.54 0.99 16.66
N ALA A 6 -3.93 2.19 16.25
CA ALA A 6 -3.67 2.74 14.92
C ALA A 6 -3.09 4.16 15.03
N SER A 7 -2.17 4.49 14.13
CA SER A 7 -1.51 5.81 14.10
C SER A 7 -1.28 6.27 12.66
N LEU A 8 -1.38 7.57 12.45
CA LEU A 8 -1.07 8.24 11.20
C LEU A 8 0.16 9.13 11.39
N TYR A 9 1.21 8.86 10.64
CA TYR A 9 2.42 9.67 10.60
C TYR A 9 2.40 10.53 9.33
N ILE A 10 2.64 11.83 9.47
CA ILE A 10 2.60 12.78 8.36
C ILE A 10 3.90 13.58 8.35
N ALA A 11 4.60 13.57 7.21
CA ALA A 11 5.67 14.53 6.93
C ALA A 11 5.08 15.75 6.25
N LYS A 12 5.42 16.93 6.78
CA LYS A 12 5.02 18.22 6.23
C LYS A 12 6.26 18.99 5.77
N LEU A 13 6.13 19.65 4.64
CA LEU A 13 7.09 20.67 4.19
C LEU A 13 6.59 22.02 4.68
N THR A 14 7.41 22.74 5.42
CA THR A 14 7.10 24.11 5.86
C THR A 14 7.91 25.08 5.02
N ASP A 15 7.24 26.03 4.40
CA ASP A 15 7.88 27.08 3.60
C ASP A 15 8.43 28.24 4.46
N GLU A 16 9.04 29.23 3.81
CA GLU A 16 9.62 30.41 4.46
C GLU A 16 8.57 31.29 5.17
N ASN A 17 7.30 31.19 4.80
CA ASN A 17 6.18 31.90 5.38
C ASN A 17 5.56 31.16 6.58
N GLY A 18 6.06 29.93 6.87
CA GLY A 18 5.53 29.09 7.93
C GLY A 18 4.31 28.24 7.50
N GLU A 19 3.92 28.23 6.23
CA GLU A 19 2.85 27.42 5.70
C GLU A 19 3.31 25.96 5.54
N SER A 20 2.51 25.02 6.06
CA SER A 20 2.88 23.61 6.13
C SER A 20 2.01 22.76 5.21
N THR A 21 2.62 22.13 4.20
CA THR A 21 1.98 21.24 3.24
C THR A 21 2.32 19.77 3.54
N PRO A 22 1.34 18.85 3.68
CA PRO A 22 1.62 17.43 3.82
C PRO A 22 2.24 16.87 2.52
N ILE A 23 3.39 16.20 2.62
CA ILE A 23 4.11 15.66 1.45
C ILE A 23 4.30 14.15 1.50
N ALA A 24 4.15 13.52 2.66
CA ALA A 24 4.08 12.06 2.79
C ALA A 24 3.29 11.68 4.03
N ALA A 25 2.67 10.51 4.01
CA ALA A 25 1.96 9.95 5.14
C ALA A 25 2.09 8.44 5.18
N ALA A 26 2.02 7.87 6.39
CA ALA A 26 1.95 6.44 6.64
C ALA A 26 0.91 6.13 7.69
N PHE A 27 0.05 5.16 7.40
CA PHE A 27 -0.87 4.58 8.34
C PHE A 27 -0.30 3.27 8.85
N VAL A 28 -0.18 3.15 10.16
CA VAL A 28 0.31 1.96 10.85
C VAL A 28 -0.71 1.49 11.88
N TYR A 29 -0.70 0.21 12.19
CA TYR A 29 -1.45 -0.32 13.33
C TYR A 29 -0.57 -1.25 14.15
N ASP A 30 -0.83 -1.27 15.46
CA ASP A 30 -0.13 -2.08 16.43
C ASP A 30 -1.02 -3.27 16.83
N SER A 31 -0.46 -4.48 16.81
CA SER A 31 -1.10 -5.72 17.23
C SER A 31 -0.09 -6.51 18.04
N ASP A 32 -0.45 -6.86 19.26
CA ASP A 32 0.44 -7.52 20.21
C ASP A 32 1.80 -6.81 20.34
N ASP A 33 2.86 -7.38 19.81
CA ASP A 33 4.22 -6.85 19.84
C ASP A 33 4.74 -6.38 18.46
N THR A 34 3.86 -6.26 17.48
CA THR A 34 4.18 -5.94 16.09
C THR A 34 3.48 -4.66 15.63
N ARG A 35 4.24 -3.78 14.96
CA ARG A 35 3.69 -2.66 14.20
C ARG A 35 3.67 -2.99 12.72
N THR A 36 2.52 -2.88 12.08
CA THR A 36 2.35 -3.10 10.64
C THR A 36 2.23 -1.79 9.89
N TYR A 37 3.07 -1.59 8.87
CA TYR A 37 3.03 -0.50 7.92
C TYR A 37 2.02 -0.80 6.82
N ALA A 38 0.75 -0.44 7.04
CA ALA A 38 -0.36 -0.88 6.21
C ALA A 38 -0.53 -0.08 4.92
N HIS A 39 -0.48 1.25 5.02
CA HIS A 39 -0.71 2.13 3.88
C HIS A 39 0.24 3.31 3.91
N ALA A 40 0.61 3.79 2.71
CA ALA A 40 1.41 4.99 2.54
C ALA A 40 0.97 5.79 1.33
N ALA A 41 1.22 7.09 1.41
CA ALA A 41 1.11 7.99 0.29
C ALA A 41 2.26 9.01 0.34
N ALA A 42 2.73 9.43 -0.84
CA ALA A 42 3.72 10.50 -0.96
C ALA A 42 3.39 11.37 -2.18
N SER A 43 3.63 12.67 -2.05
CA SER A 43 3.48 13.62 -3.15
C SER A 43 4.47 13.32 -4.26
N PHE A 44 3.98 13.11 -5.47
CA PHE A 44 4.82 12.90 -6.64
C PHE A 44 5.65 14.16 -6.97
N GLU A 45 5.08 15.32 -6.76
CA GLU A 45 5.74 16.61 -6.95
C GLU A 45 6.99 16.75 -6.06
N HIS A 46 6.87 16.33 -4.78
CA HIS A 46 7.93 16.43 -3.79
C HIS A 46 8.78 15.15 -3.66
N ARG A 47 8.72 14.21 -4.63
CA ARG A 47 9.41 12.91 -4.56
C ARG A 47 10.92 13.00 -4.33
N ARG A 48 11.57 14.10 -4.79
CA ARG A 48 13.00 14.34 -4.59
C ARG A 48 13.40 14.52 -3.13
N LEU A 49 12.46 14.93 -2.27
CA LEU A 49 12.70 15.11 -0.84
C LEU A 49 12.73 13.81 -0.06
N SER A 50 12.36 12.68 -0.69
CA SER A 50 12.37 11.36 -0.06
C SER A 50 11.62 11.32 1.28
N ALA A 51 10.53 12.07 1.39
CA ALA A 51 9.79 12.28 2.64
C ALA A 51 9.23 11.00 3.29
N GLY A 52 9.18 9.88 2.55
CA GLY A 52 8.87 8.56 3.09
C GLY A 52 9.92 8.06 4.10
N ILE A 53 11.19 8.44 3.95
CA ILE A 53 12.27 8.00 4.85
C ILE A 53 12.03 8.49 6.29
N PRO A 54 11.90 9.80 6.56
CA PRO A 54 11.63 10.28 7.92
C PRO A 54 10.31 9.75 8.49
N VAL A 55 9.28 9.52 7.67
CA VAL A 55 8.01 8.93 8.13
C VAL A 55 8.23 7.52 8.65
N VAL A 56 8.91 6.66 7.88
CA VAL A 56 9.21 5.28 8.29
C VAL A 56 10.14 5.25 9.50
N THR A 57 11.20 6.04 9.49
CA THR A 57 12.14 6.13 10.62
C THR A 57 11.42 6.53 11.92
N ASN A 58 10.52 7.51 11.86
CA ASN A 58 9.80 7.97 13.05
C ASN A 58 8.86 6.89 13.59
N PHE A 59 8.10 6.20 12.76
CA PHE A 59 7.22 5.16 13.30
C PHE A 59 7.99 3.94 13.82
N ILE A 60 9.18 3.61 13.28
CA ILE A 60 10.07 2.58 13.83
C ILE A 60 10.59 2.98 15.21
N LEU A 61 11.08 4.22 15.35
CA LEU A 61 11.57 4.73 16.65
C LEU A 61 10.45 4.80 17.69
N ASP A 62 9.24 5.17 17.28
CA ASP A 62 8.07 5.19 18.16
C ASP A 62 7.66 3.78 18.60
N ALA A 63 7.67 2.81 17.69
CA ALA A 63 7.43 1.41 18.02
C ALA A 63 8.43 0.90 19.06
N LYS A 64 9.71 1.22 18.89
CA LYS A 64 10.76 0.89 19.87
C LYS A 64 10.47 1.52 21.24
N ARG A 65 10.06 2.80 21.29
CA ARG A 65 9.72 3.48 22.56
C ARG A 65 8.49 2.84 23.24
N LYS A 66 7.54 2.31 22.46
CA LYS A 66 6.38 1.58 22.95
C LYS A 66 6.68 0.13 23.36
N GLY A 67 7.89 -0.35 23.16
CA GLY A 67 8.31 -1.72 23.49
C GLY A 67 7.85 -2.78 22.51
N LEU A 68 7.42 -2.38 21.30
CA LEU A 68 7.10 -3.33 20.23
C LEU A 68 8.39 -4.00 19.74
N LYS A 69 8.32 -5.29 19.44
CA LYS A 69 9.49 -6.11 19.08
C LYS A 69 9.71 -6.16 17.57
N TYR A 70 8.63 -6.09 16.80
CA TYR A 70 8.66 -6.29 15.37
C TYR A 70 8.04 -5.12 14.62
N ILE A 71 8.59 -4.86 13.41
CA ILE A 71 8.02 -3.98 12.41
C ILE A 71 7.77 -4.81 11.16
N ASP A 72 6.51 -4.96 10.79
CA ASP A 72 6.11 -5.54 9.52
C ASP A 72 5.95 -4.43 8.48
N LEU A 73 6.87 -4.37 7.51
CA LEU A 73 6.81 -3.41 6.42
C LEU A 73 5.85 -3.82 5.30
N PHE A 74 5.11 -4.93 5.50
CA PHE A 74 4.11 -5.45 4.57
C PHE A 74 4.72 -5.96 3.25
N GLY A 75 3.87 -6.35 2.29
CA GLY A 75 4.29 -7.03 1.07
C GLY A 75 5.41 -6.35 0.26
N ILE A 76 6.25 -7.17 -0.33
CA ILE A 76 7.29 -6.81 -1.28
C ILE A 76 7.13 -7.63 -2.57
N ALA A 77 7.82 -7.25 -3.65
CA ALA A 77 7.86 -8.05 -4.87
C ALA A 77 8.59 -9.38 -4.63
N PRO A 78 8.20 -10.46 -5.31
CA PRO A 78 8.95 -11.71 -5.34
C PRO A 78 10.40 -11.46 -5.83
N GLU A 79 11.36 -12.22 -5.30
CA GLU A 79 12.77 -11.99 -5.64
C GLU A 79 13.13 -12.37 -7.09
N ASP A 80 12.39 -13.29 -7.67
CA ASP A 80 12.54 -13.77 -9.05
C ASP A 80 11.90 -12.85 -10.10
N GLN A 81 11.28 -11.72 -9.69
CA GLN A 81 10.57 -10.79 -10.57
C GLN A 81 11.14 -9.37 -10.49
N PRO A 82 12.31 -9.10 -11.08
CA PRO A 82 12.97 -7.79 -10.99
C PRO A 82 12.16 -6.65 -11.64
N ASP A 83 11.31 -6.95 -12.63
CA ASP A 83 10.47 -5.99 -13.34
C ASP A 83 9.07 -5.86 -12.74
N HIS A 84 8.84 -6.42 -11.55
CA HIS A 84 7.55 -6.32 -10.86
C HIS A 84 7.21 -4.86 -10.57
N GLU A 85 5.93 -4.49 -10.67
CA GLU A 85 5.46 -3.12 -10.43
C GLU A 85 5.84 -2.59 -9.03
N TRP A 86 6.08 -3.48 -8.06
CA TRP A 86 6.49 -3.15 -6.70
C TRP A 86 8.02 -3.12 -6.50
N ALA A 87 8.83 -3.25 -7.55
CA ALA A 87 10.30 -3.28 -7.41
C ALA A 87 10.84 -2.03 -6.69
N GLY A 88 10.30 -0.84 -7.00
CA GLY A 88 10.65 0.40 -6.32
C GLY A 88 10.31 0.40 -4.84
N PHE A 89 9.12 -0.08 -4.47
CA PHE A 89 8.70 -0.23 -3.07
C PHE A 89 9.54 -1.26 -2.34
N THR A 90 9.88 -2.36 -3.00
CA THR A 90 10.74 -3.41 -2.44
C THR A 90 12.11 -2.85 -2.09
N LYS A 91 12.74 -2.12 -3.01
CA LYS A 91 14.03 -1.46 -2.78
C LYS A 91 13.96 -0.48 -1.61
N PHE A 92 12.90 0.32 -1.55
CA PHE A 92 12.66 1.26 -0.45
C PHE A 92 12.52 0.54 0.90
N LYS A 93 11.72 -0.52 0.99
CA LYS A 93 11.51 -1.28 2.22
C LYS A 93 12.80 -2.01 2.66
N LYS A 94 13.50 -2.67 1.75
CA LYS A 94 14.78 -3.33 2.02
C LYS A 94 15.87 -2.37 2.51
N SER A 95 15.76 -1.06 2.20
CA SER A 95 16.75 -0.07 2.68
C SER A 95 16.71 0.18 4.18
N PHE A 96 15.63 -0.21 4.86
CA PHE A 96 15.53 -0.14 6.33
C PHE A 96 16.09 -1.39 7.03
N GLY A 97 16.57 -2.37 6.28
CA GLY A 97 17.00 -3.67 6.79
C GLY A 97 15.83 -4.63 7.03
N GLY A 98 16.08 -5.66 7.81
CA GLY A 98 15.13 -6.72 8.10
C GLY A 98 15.25 -7.91 7.15
N GLU A 99 14.38 -8.89 7.33
CA GLU A 99 14.36 -10.15 6.59
C GLU A 99 13.08 -10.25 5.76
N SER A 100 13.20 -10.83 4.57
CA SER A 100 12.05 -11.19 3.74
C SER A 100 11.44 -12.49 4.26
N VAL A 101 10.17 -12.47 4.60
CA VAL A 101 9.43 -13.67 5.06
C VAL A 101 8.44 -14.05 3.98
N GLU A 102 8.53 -15.28 3.51
CA GLU A 102 7.59 -15.85 2.56
C GLU A 102 6.46 -16.58 3.29
N TYR A 103 5.24 -16.18 3.04
CA TYR A 103 4.05 -16.83 3.56
C TYR A 103 3.48 -17.80 2.51
N PRO A 104 2.79 -18.87 2.93
CA PRO A 104 2.25 -19.89 1.99
C PRO A 104 1.16 -19.35 1.05
N GLY A 105 0.87 -18.04 1.08
CA GLY A 105 -0.12 -17.41 0.24
C GLY A 105 -1.55 -17.58 0.74
N THR A 106 -2.50 -17.15 -0.11
CA THR A 106 -3.94 -17.27 0.19
C THR A 106 -4.50 -18.50 -0.48
N TRP A 107 -5.22 -19.30 0.27
CA TRP A 107 -5.85 -20.53 -0.20
C TRP A 107 -7.37 -20.37 -0.18
N ASP A 108 -8.00 -20.71 -1.29
CA ASP A 108 -9.46 -20.79 -1.35
C ASP A 108 -9.94 -22.17 -0.94
N VAL A 109 -10.90 -22.26 -0.03
CA VAL A 109 -11.58 -23.49 0.33
C VAL A 109 -13.01 -23.47 -0.24
N PRO A 110 -13.28 -24.08 -1.39
CA PRO A 110 -14.57 -24.03 -2.03
C PRO A 110 -15.64 -24.79 -1.22
N VAL A 111 -16.64 -24.09 -0.69
CA VAL A 111 -17.80 -24.70 -0.04
C VAL A 111 -18.77 -25.31 -1.08
N SER A 112 -18.84 -24.73 -2.28
CA SER A 112 -19.63 -25.21 -3.42
C SER A 112 -18.79 -25.16 -4.68
N SER A 113 -18.53 -26.31 -5.30
CA SER A 113 -17.73 -26.40 -6.53
C SER A 113 -18.34 -25.63 -7.70
N LEU A 114 -19.69 -25.64 -7.82
CA LEU A 114 -20.40 -24.91 -8.87
C LEU A 114 -20.32 -23.40 -8.63
N GLY A 115 -20.59 -22.97 -7.39
CA GLY A 115 -20.51 -21.55 -6.99
C GLY A 115 -19.09 -20.99 -7.17
N TYR A 116 -18.06 -21.77 -6.80
CA TYR A 116 -16.67 -21.35 -6.97
C TYR A 116 -16.26 -21.21 -8.44
N ARG A 117 -16.71 -22.15 -9.32
CA ARG A 117 -16.48 -22.03 -10.77
C ARG A 117 -17.13 -20.78 -11.35
N ALA A 118 -18.39 -20.51 -10.98
CA ALA A 118 -19.10 -19.30 -11.42
C ALA A 118 -18.38 -18.02 -10.95
N TYR A 119 -17.97 -17.98 -9.68
CA TYR A 119 -17.16 -16.87 -9.12
C TYR A 119 -15.85 -16.68 -9.88
N THR A 120 -15.10 -17.74 -10.10
CA THR A 120 -13.79 -17.67 -10.80
C THR A 120 -13.94 -17.20 -12.23
N LEU A 121 -14.98 -17.63 -12.96
CA LEU A 121 -15.29 -17.15 -14.31
C LEU A 121 -15.65 -15.66 -14.31
N ALA A 122 -16.51 -15.23 -13.40
CA ALA A 122 -16.89 -13.84 -13.25
C ALA A 122 -15.68 -12.95 -12.89
N TYR A 123 -14.83 -13.42 -11.99
CA TYR A 123 -13.61 -12.72 -11.58
C TYR A 123 -12.64 -12.55 -12.75
N LYS A 124 -12.39 -13.61 -13.52
CA LYS A 124 -11.53 -13.57 -14.72
C LYS A 124 -12.10 -12.68 -15.84
N ALA A 125 -13.43 -12.60 -15.98
CA ALA A 125 -14.10 -11.75 -16.95
C ALA A 125 -14.11 -10.26 -16.56
N ARG A 126 -13.92 -9.94 -15.27
CA ARG A 126 -14.02 -8.58 -14.73
C ARG A 126 -13.18 -7.52 -15.46
N PRO A 127 -11.89 -7.76 -15.84
CA PRO A 127 -11.11 -6.79 -16.59
C PRO A 127 -11.70 -6.48 -17.95
N ALA A 128 -12.10 -7.52 -18.70
CA ALA A 128 -12.71 -7.37 -20.03
C ALA A 128 -14.05 -6.60 -19.99
N VAL A 129 -14.87 -6.89 -18.97
CA VAL A 129 -16.13 -6.17 -18.74
C VAL A 129 -15.86 -4.70 -18.40
N ARG A 130 -14.89 -4.42 -17.53
CA ARG A 130 -14.50 -3.05 -17.18
C ARG A 130 -14.02 -2.26 -18.40
N ASP A 131 -13.21 -2.87 -19.24
CA ASP A 131 -12.70 -2.24 -20.46
C ASP A 131 -13.80 -1.99 -21.50
N ALA A 132 -14.72 -2.94 -21.65
CA ALA A 132 -15.91 -2.76 -22.51
C ALA A 132 -16.80 -1.61 -22.03
N VAL A 133 -17.07 -1.53 -20.73
CA VAL A 133 -17.84 -0.44 -20.11
C VAL A 133 -17.14 0.91 -20.28
N SER A 134 -15.82 0.96 -20.08
CA SER A 134 -15.00 2.17 -20.27
C SER A 134 -15.09 2.67 -21.72
N LYS A 135 -14.90 1.77 -22.69
CA LYS A 135 -15.03 2.09 -24.12
C LYS A 135 -16.43 2.56 -24.50
N ALA A 136 -17.47 1.93 -23.96
CA ALA A 136 -18.85 2.34 -24.19
C ALA A 136 -19.13 3.74 -23.63
N LYS A 137 -18.67 4.04 -22.41
CA LYS A 137 -18.80 5.37 -21.81
C LYS A 137 -18.07 6.45 -22.61
N ALA A 138 -16.85 6.19 -23.07
CA ALA A 138 -16.10 7.11 -23.93
C ALA A 138 -16.83 7.40 -25.24
N LYS A 139 -17.42 6.38 -25.86
CA LYS A 139 -18.20 6.53 -27.09
C LYS A 139 -19.46 7.38 -26.88
N VAL A 140 -20.18 7.18 -25.78
CA VAL A 140 -21.36 8.00 -25.44
C VAL A 140 -20.96 9.45 -25.18
N GLN A 141 -19.84 9.68 -24.52
CA GLN A 141 -19.34 11.03 -24.21
C GLN A 141 -18.93 11.79 -25.47
N SER A 142 -18.34 11.10 -26.46
CA SER A 142 -17.98 11.68 -27.76
C SER A 142 -19.20 12.06 -28.63
N PHE A 143 -20.34 11.40 -28.42
CA PHE A 143 -21.61 11.78 -29.09
C PHE A 143 -22.31 12.98 -28.43
N ARG A 144 -22.07 13.23 -27.14
CA ARG A 144 -22.65 14.37 -26.41
C ARG A 144 -21.90 15.69 -26.59
N SER A 145 -20.66 15.61 -27.06
CA SER A 145 -19.77 16.79 -27.29
C SER A 145 -19.77 17.28 -28.74
N ARG A 146 -20.65 16.72 -29.59
CA ARG A 146 -20.93 17.21 -30.94
C ARG A 146 -22.31 17.85 -30.99
#